data_6e4b55b68c06d09f333f54e84fa24a22
#
_entry.id   6e4b55b68c06d09f333f54e84fa24a22
#
_cell.length_a   1.000
_cell.length_b   1.000
_cell.length_c   1.000
_cell.angle_alpha   90.00
_cell.angle_beta   90.00
_cell.angle_gamma   90.00
#
_symmetry.space_group_name_H-M   'P 1'
#
loop_
_entity.id
_entity.type
_entity.pdbx_description
1 polymer ?
#
loop_
_entity_poly.entity_id
_entity_poly.type
_entity_poly.pdbx_seq_one_letter_code
_entity_poly.pdbx_strand_id
1 'polypeptide(L)'
;NNSRILKLDMDLNYVMEFTKPVDATFDQDLSFLPCKLAIDTAGRVYCVATNVNKGLIKFEADGEFSGFIGATEVTYDWTDYIWKRFATQAQREQMESFVPTEYDNIYMDYEGFIYACTTHVTKSTLEDGTADPIRRLNMMGSDILIRNGEWHIIGDIYWGDGGGYSGPSLITDITAFDNDVYVGLDKVRGRLFAYDDQGRMLFAFGGNGNMDGYFKLPSAIDHMGYDLLVLDQQDNSLAIFTPTEFGKYIYQAIDQFQAGEYAESGDSW
;
A
#
# COMPACT_ATOMS: atom_id res chain seq x y z
N ASN A 1 11.85 -15.19 -11.04
CA ASN A 1 10.41 -15.21 -11.19
C ASN A 1 10.00 -16.18 -12.28
N ASN A 2 9.06 -17.10 -11.99
CA ASN A 2 8.62 -18.15 -12.94
C ASN A 2 7.36 -17.72 -13.73
N SER A 3 7.03 -16.43 -13.72
CA SER A 3 5.91 -15.84 -14.45
C SER A 3 4.55 -16.49 -14.14
N ARG A 4 4.37 -16.96 -12.90
CA ARG A 4 3.15 -17.60 -12.43
C ARG A 4 3.02 -17.52 -10.90
N ILE A 5 1.79 -17.69 -10.41
CA ILE A 5 1.47 -17.89 -9.00
C ILE A 5 1.04 -19.36 -8.87
N LEU A 6 1.50 -20.04 -7.84
CA LEU A 6 1.10 -21.41 -7.53
C LEU A 6 0.18 -21.44 -6.32
N LYS A 7 -0.90 -22.20 -6.41
CA LYS A 7 -1.75 -22.58 -5.27
C LYS A 7 -1.40 -24.01 -4.87
N LEU A 8 -1.02 -24.15 -3.62
CA LEU A 8 -0.70 -25.44 -3.00
C LEU A 8 -1.70 -25.72 -1.88
N ASP A 9 -1.90 -26.98 -1.52
CA ASP A 9 -2.60 -27.35 -0.30
C ASP A 9 -1.70 -27.22 0.94
N MET A 10 -2.23 -27.55 2.12
CA MET A 10 -1.48 -27.45 3.38
C MET A 10 -0.34 -28.48 3.48
N ASP A 11 -0.34 -29.51 2.65
CA ASP A 11 0.71 -30.53 2.54
C ASP A 11 1.71 -30.19 1.41
N LEU A 12 1.60 -28.98 0.84
CA LEU A 12 2.40 -28.45 -0.26
C LEU A 12 2.23 -29.20 -1.59
N ASN A 13 1.13 -29.93 -1.77
CA ASN A 13 0.81 -30.52 -3.06
C ASN A 13 0.25 -29.45 -3.99
N TYR A 14 0.58 -29.59 -5.28
CA TYR A 14 0.07 -28.71 -6.31
C TYR A 14 -1.46 -28.82 -6.46
N VAL A 15 -2.13 -27.68 -6.42
CA VAL A 15 -3.57 -27.57 -6.68
C VAL A 15 -3.82 -26.96 -8.04
N MET A 16 -3.29 -25.75 -8.28
CA MET A 16 -3.45 -25.03 -9.54
C MET A 16 -2.41 -23.92 -9.68
N GLU A 17 -2.36 -23.30 -10.86
CA GLU A 17 -1.54 -22.12 -11.09
C GLU A 17 -2.34 -20.99 -11.77
N PHE A 18 -1.94 -19.74 -11.47
CA PHE A 18 -2.40 -18.55 -12.15
C PHE A 18 -1.28 -18.08 -13.07
N THR A 19 -1.58 -17.98 -14.34
CA THR A 19 -0.62 -17.61 -15.37
C THR A 19 -0.95 -16.26 -15.99
N LYS A 20 -0.15 -15.81 -16.93
CA LYS A 20 -0.40 -14.57 -17.67
C LYS A 20 -1.83 -14.59 -18.25
N PRO A 21 -2.64 -13.55 -17.97
CA PRO A 21 -3.97 -13.45 -18.55
C PRO A 21 -3.94 -13.40 -20.09
N VAL A 22 -4.78 -14.21 -20.71
CA VAL A 22 -5.00 -14.17 -22.16
C VAL A 22 -6.31 -13.41 -22.40
N ASP A 23 -6.22 -12.08 -22.32
CA ASP A 23 -7.34 -11.18 -22.45
C ASP A 23 -6.94 -9.93 -23.24
N ALA A 24 -7.88 -9.32 -23.95
CA ALA A 24 -7.64 -8.11 -24.75
C ALA A 24 -7.26 -6.89 -23.92
N THR A 25 -7.65 -6.86 -22.63
CA THR A 25 -7.32 -5.78 -21.71
C THR A 25 -5.91 -5.92 -21.12
N PHE A 26 -5.32 -7.13 -21.18
CA PHE A 26 -3.95 -7.39 -20.75
C PHE A 26 -3.01 -7.28 -21.96
N ASP A 27 -2.00 -6.42 -21.84
CA ASP A 27 -1.00 -6.27 -22.90
C ASP A 27 -0.21 -7.57 -23.08
N GLN A 28 -0.36 -8.21 -24.25
CA GLN A 28 0.24 -9.50 -24.52
C GLN A 28 1.77 -9.44 -24.75
N ASP A 29 2.33 -8.27 -24.97
CA ASP A 29 3.78 -8.07 -25.10
C ASP A 29 4.47 -7.94 -23.73
N LEU A 30 3.70 -7.61 -22.65
CA LEU A 30 4.25 -7.55 -21.30
C LEU A 30 4.49 -8.93 -20.69
N SER A 31 5.58 -9.07 -19.95
CA SER A 31 5.82 -10.25 -19.12
C SER A 31 4.94 -10.21 -17.86
N PHE A 32 4.36 -11.33 -17.47
CA PHE A 32 3.67 -11.47 -16.19
C PHE A 32 4.70 -11.78 -15.10
N LEU A 33 4.99 -10.79 -14.27
CA LEU A 33 5.98 -10.87 -13.19
C LEU A 33 5.31 -10.56 -11.84
N PRO A 34 4.50 -11.49 -11.29
CA PRO A 34 3.81 -11.29 -10.02
C PRO A 34 4.83 -11.10 -8.89
N CYS A 35 4.62 -10.09 -8.04
CA CYS A 35 5.53 -9.76 -6.95
C CYS A 35 4.84 -9.64 -5.59
N LYS A 36 3.56 -9.25 -5.55
CA LYS A 36 2.77 -9.15 -4.32
C LYS A 36 1.39 -9.76 -4.52
N LEU A 37 0.87 -10.37 -3.46
CA LEU A 37 -0.40 -11.09 -3.49
C LEU A 37 -1.23 -10.78 -2.25
N ALA A 38 -2.55 -10.70 -2.45
CA ALA A 38 -3.54 -10.78 -1.39
C ALA A 38 -4.64 -11.76 -1.84
N ILE A 39 -5.27 -12.44 -0.89
CA ILE A 39 -6.30 -13.44 -1.16
C ILE A 39 -7.46 -13.17 -0.23
N ASP A 40 -8.67 -13.07 -0.78
CA ASP A 40 -9.88 -12.88 0.02
C ASP A 40 -10.48 -14.21 0.50
N THR A 41 -11.50 -14.10 1.34
CA THR A 41 -12.22 -15.25 1.92
C THR A 41 -12.94 -16.10 0.87
N ALA A 42 -13.21 -15.56 -0.31
CA ALA A 42 -13.78 -16.31 -1.44
C ALA A 42 -12.71 -17.03 -2.28
N GLY A 43 -11.42 -16.86 -1.94
CA GLY A 43 -10.29 -17.47 -2.63
C GLY A 43 -9.88 -16.73 -3.91
N ARG A 44 -10.36 -15.51 -4.14
CA ARG A 44 -9.94 -14.66 -5.26
C ARG A 44 -8.57 -14.09 -4.95
N VAL A 45 -7.73 -14.01 -5.99
CA VAL A 45 -6.33 -13.55 -5.88
C VAL A 45 -6.20 -12.17 -6.49
N TYR A 46 -5.63 -11.27 -5.71
CA TYR A 46 -5.26 -9.92 -6.12
C TYR A 46 -3.73 -9.85 -6.20
N CYS A 47 -3.22 -9.38 -7.33
CA CYS A 47 -1.81 -9.46 -7.63
C CYS A 47 -1.26 -8.13 -8.12
N VAL A 48 -0.15 -7.70 -7.53
CA VAL A 48 0.73 -6.69 -8.12
C VAL A 48 1.72 -7.41 -9.01
N ALA A 49 1.87 -6.98 -10.25
CA ALA A 49 2.88 -7.50 -11.16
C ALA A 49 3.74 -6.36 -11.71
N THR A 50 5.03 -6.56 -11.75
CA THR A 50 5.99 -5.57 -12.26
C THR A 50 5.66 -5.19 -13.71
N ASN A 51 5.72 -3.92 -14.02
CA ASN A 51 5.40 -3.32 -15.33
C ASN A 51 3.92 -3.39 -15.75
N VAL A 52 3.02 -3.72 -14.84
CA VAL A 52 1.57 -3.70 -15.10
C VAL A 52 0.95 -2.49 -14.40
N ASN A 53 0.86 -1.38 -15.12
CA ASN A 53 0.41 -0.07 -14.60
C ASN A 53 -1.10 0.12 -14.73
N LYS A 54 -1.88 -0.94 -14.48
CA LYS A 54 -3.35 -0.92 -14.57
C LYS A 54 -4.04 -1.23 -13.23
N GLY A 55 -3.32 -0.99 -12.13
CA GLY A 55 -3.76 -1.38 -10.80
C GLY A 55 -3.48 -2.86 -10.50
N LEU A 56 -4.33 -3.46 -9.68
CA LEU A 56 -4.19 -4.85 -9.25
C LEU A 56 -4.83 -5.80 -10.29
N ILE A 57 -4.14 -6.86 -10.62
CA ILE A 57 -4.66 -7.95 -11.43
C ILE A 57 -5.55 -8.82 -10.52
N LYS A 58 -6.79 -9.04 -10.91
CA LYS A 58 -7.73 -9.88 -10.17
C LYS A 58 -7.96 -11.19 -10.90
N PHE A 59 -7.85 -12.29 -10.16
CA PHE A 59 -8.24 -13.63 -10.60
C PHE A 59 -9.34 -14.17 -9.70
N GLU A 60 -10.28 -14.88 -10.27
CA GLU A 60 -11.28 -15.66 -9.53
C GLU A 60 -10.63 -16.91 -8.89
N ALA A 61 -11.33 -17.55 -7.96
CA ALA A 61 -10.80 -18.69 -7.18
C ALA A 61 -10.43 -19.91 -8.04
N ASP A 62 -11.02 -20.02 -9.24
CA ASP A 62 -10.75 -21.06 -10.24
C ASP A 62 -9.59 -20.72 -11.20
N GLY A 63 -8.97 -19.54 -11.04
CA GLY A 63 -7.86 -19.08 -11.83
C GLY A 63 -8.21 -18.23 -13.04
N GLU A 64 -9.51 -18.00 -13.31
CA GLU A 64 -9.92 -17.13 -14.40
C GLU A 64 -9.57 -15.67 -14.11
N PHE A 65 -9.03 -14.98 -15.12
CA PHE A 65 -8.76 -13.55 -15.03
C PHE A 65 -10.08 -12.77 -15.02
N SER A 66 -10.29 -11.96 -13.99
CA SER A 66 -11.51 -11.18 -13.76
C SER A 66 -11.37 -9.71 -14.13
N GLY A 67 -10.15 -9.22 -14.39
CA GLY A 67 -9.89 -7.84 -14.77
C GLY A 67 -8.87 -7.14 -13.88
N PHE A 68 -8.86 -5.81 -13.95
CA PHE A 68 -8.02 -4.94 -13.13
C PHE A 68 -8.88 -4.15 -12.15
N ILE A 69 -8.38 -3.91 -10.94
CA ILE A 69 -9.02 -3.07 -9.93
C ILE A 69 -8.05 -2.03 -9.37
N GLY A 70 -8.58 -0.90 -8.89
CA GLY A 70 -7.78 0.13 -8.25
C GLY A 70 -6.86 0.90 -9.21
N ALA A 71 -7.05 0.77 -10.52
CA ALA A 71 -6.45 1.69 -11.46
C ALA A 71 -7.02 3.09 -11.20
N THR A 72 -6.16 4.10 -11.19
CA THR A 72 -6.64 5.49 -11.16
C THR A 72 -7.54 5.69 -12.37
N GLU A 73 -8.79 6.12 -12.14
CA GLU A 73 -9.71 6.44 -13.24
C GLU A 73 -9.04 7.52 -14.09
N VAL A 74 -8.55 7.13 -15.25
CA VAL A 74 -8.19 8.09 -16.28
C VAL A 74 -9.49 8.66 -16.77
N THR A 75 -9.89 9.82 -16.26
CA THR A 75 -10.92 10.61 -16.89
C THR A 75 -10.38 10.94 -18.29
N TYR A 76 -10.80 10.17 -19.29
CA TYR A 76 -10.52 10.50 -20.69
C TYR A 76 -11.21 11.83 -20.98
N ASP A 77 -10.49 12.91 -20.79
CA ASP A 77 -10.88 14.17 -21.37
C ASP A 77 -10.77 14.00 -22.90
N TRP A 78 -11.92 13.96 -23.57
CA TRP A 78 -11.99 13.89 -25.03
C TRP A 78 -11.21 15.03 -25.69
N THR A 79 -11.03 16.12 -24.98
CA THR A 79 -10.21 17.26 -25.43
C THR A 79 -8.73 16.88 -25.46
N ASP A 80 -8.23 16.16 -24.48
CA ASP A 80 -6.85 15.65 -24.43
C ASP A 80 -6.57 14.63 -25.55
N TYR A 81 -7.54 13.76 -25.87
CA TYR A 81 -7.42 12.82 -27.00
C TYR A 81 -7.33 13.55 -28.35
N ILE A 82 -8.14 14.59 -28.54
CA ILE A 82 -8.14 15.42 -29.76
C ILE A 82 -6.83 16.21 -29.85
N TRP A 83 -6.36 16.80 -28.74
CA TRP A 83 -5.10 17.53 -28.69
C TRP A 83 -3.88 16.63 -28.96
N LYS A 84 -3.84 15.42 -28.39
CA LYS A 84 -2.77 14.44 -28.66
C LYS A 84 -2.67 14.06 -30.13
N ARG A 85 -3.78 14.09 -30.86
CA ARG A 85 -3.82 13.79 -32.31
C ARG A 85 -3.24 14.94 -33.17
N PHE A 86 -3.33 16.18 -32.70
CA PHE A 86 -2.85 17.39 -33.41
C PHE A 86 -1.56 17.95 -32.82
N ALA A 87 -1.09 17.52 -31.68
CA ALA A 87 0.13 17.99 -31.05
C ALA A 87 1.38 17.54 -31.83
N THR A 88 2.36 18.45 -31.96
CA THR A 88 3.69 18.15 -32.52
C THR A 88 4.45 17.20 -31.56
N GLN A 89 5.49 16.52 -32.09
CA GLN A 89 6.30 15.60 -31.30
C GLN A 89 6.93 16.29 -30.07
N ALA A 90 7.42 17.51 -30.20
CA ALA A 90 7.96 18.30 -29.09
C ALA A 90 6.90 18.69 -28.03
N GLN A 91 5.64 18.87 -28.43
CA GLN A 91 4.53 19.14 -27.52
C GLN A 91 4.07 17.86 -26.83
N ARG A 92 4.17 16.71 -27.46
CA ARG A 92 3.87 15.41 -26.83
C ARG A 92 4.90 15.02 -25.76
N GLU A 93 6.15 15.38 -25.94
CA GLU A 93 7.23 15.14 -24.97
C GLU A 93 7.12 16.07 -23.74
N GLN A 94 6.46 17.23 -23.87
CA GLN A 94 6.16 18.14 -22.75
C GLN A 94 4.83 17.84 -22.05
N MET A 95 3.93 17.04 -22.64
CA MET A 95 2.78 16.52 -21.96
C MET A 95 3.28 15.44 -21.00
N GLU A 96 3.27 15.74 -19.70
CA GLU A 96 3.59 14.75 -18.68
C GLU A 96 2.81 13.46 -18.99
N SER A 97 3.53 12.40 -19.26
CA SER A 97 2.91 11.07 -19.37
C SER A 97 2.23 10.81 -18.06
N PHE A 98 0.91 10.79 -18.05
CA PHE A 98 0.16 10.27 -16.93
C PHE A 98 0.61 8.81 -16.74
N VAL A 99 1.48 8.58 -15.75
CA VAL A 99 1.93 7.26 -15.38
C VAL A 99 0.88 6.73 -14.43
N PRO A 100 0.11 5.70 -14.82
CA PRO A 100 -0.81 5.04 -13.91
C PRO A 100 -0.04 4.61 -12.64
N THR A 101 -0.68 4.73 -11.48
CA THR A 101 -0.05 4.38 -10.21
C THR A 101 0.29 2.90 -10.18
N GLU A 102 1.57 2.56 -10.12
CA GLU A 102 2.03 1.23 -9.73
C GLU A 102 1.93 1.11 -8.21
N TYR A 103 1.38 0.01 -7.73
CA TYR A 103 1.41 -0.32 -6.31
C TYR A 103 2.70 -1.09 -6.00
N ASP A 104 3.37 -0.71 -4.92
CA ASP A 104 4.56 -1.40 -4.43
C ASP A 104 4.20 -2.60 -3.57
N ASN A 105 3.16 -2.46 -2.75
CA ASN A 105 2.65 -3.55 -1.92
C ASN A 105 1.15 -3.44 -1.67
N ILE A 106 0.56 -4.56 -1.23
CA ILE A 106 -0.84 -4.67 -0.86
C ILE A 106 -1.00 -5.53 0.40
N TYR A 107 -1.98 -5.18 1.21
CA TYR A 107 -2.40 -5.92 2.40
C TYR A 107 -3.93 -6.02 2.40
N MET A 108 -4.49 -7.18 2.69
CA MET A 108 -5.94 -7.35 2.81
C MET A 108 -6.33 -7.36 4.28
N ASP A 109 -7.24 -6.46 4.67
CA ASP A 109 -7.75 -6.42 6.02
C ASP A 109 -8.80 -7.51 6.27
N TYR A 110 -9.22 -7.64 7.53
CA TYR A 110 -10.19 -8.66 7.97
C TYR A 110 -11.58 -8.46 7.34
N GLU A 111 -11.93 -7.26 6.90
CA GLU A 111 -13.18 -6.95 6.21
C GLU A 111 -13.13 -7.27 4.71
N GLY A 112 -11.95 -7.56 4.18
CA GLY A 112 -11.72 -7.87 2.77
C GLY A 112 -11.44 -6.64 1.91
N PHE A 113 -11.16 -5.47 2.50
CA PHE A 113 -10.63 -4.32 1.77
C PHE A 113 -9.13 -4.45 1.56
N ILE A 114 -8.60 -3.83 0.52
CA ILE A 114 -7.19 -3.91 0.18
C ILE A 114 -6.52 -2.57 0.49
N TYR A 115 -5.64 -2.55 1.48
CA TYR A 115 -4.67 -1.47 1.61
C TYR A 115 -3.59 -1.64 0.54
N ALA A 116 -3.34 -0.59 -0.21
CA ALA A 116 -2.33 -0.55 -1.26
C ALA A 116 -1.42 0.65 -1.04
N CYS A 117 -0.11 0.45 -1.15
CA CYS A 117 0.85 1.53 -1.01
C CYS A 117 1.68 1.72 -2.28
N THR A 118 2.18 2.94 -2.47
CA THR A 118 3.03 3.32 -3.60
C THR A 118 4.13 4.29 -3.17
N THR A 119 5.30 4.12 -3.77
CA THR A 119 6.44 5.05 -3.60
C THR A 119 6.44 6.18 -4.63
N HIS A 120 5.45 6.23 -5.52
CA HIS A 120 5.33 7.29 -6.53
C HIS A 120 4.83 8.61 -5.93
N VAL A 121 5.66 9.20 -5.06
CA VAL A 121 5.43 10.51 -4.45
C VAL A 121 6.50 11.48 -4.95
N THR A 122 6.06 12.54 -5.61
CA THR A 122 6.94 13.58 -6.14
C THR A 122 6.73 14.90 -5.40
N LYS A 123 7.66 15.84 -5.57
CA LYS A 123 7.51 17.19 -5.02
C LYS A 123 6.25 17.88 -5.55
N SER A 124 5.95 17.72 -6.83
CA SER A 124 4.75 18.29 -7.45
C SER A 124 3.48 17.74 -6.81
N THR A 125 3.36 16.40 -6.69
CA THR A 125 2.15 15.77 -6.10
C THR A 125 1.95 16.11 -4.63
N LEU A 126 3.04 16.42 -3.89
CA LEU A 126 2.94 16.93 -2.53
C LEU A 126 2.48 18.39 -2.48
N GLU A 127 3.03 19.25 -3.36
CA GLU A 127 2.70 20.67 -3.40
C GLU A 127 1.27 20.93 -3.87
N ASP A 128 0.74 20.13 -4.77
CA ASP A 128 -0.64 20.23 -5.27
C ASP A 128 -1.65 19.41 -4.45
N GLY A 129 -1.17 18.65 -3.44
CA GLY A 129 -2.03 17.88 -2.53
C GLY A 129 -2.63 16.63 -3.16
N THR A 130 -2.09 16.14 -4.28
CA THR A 130 -2.56 14.94 -4.98
C THR A 130 -1.78 13.67 -4.64
N ALA A 131 -0.80 13.76 -3.72
CA ALA A 131 -0.03 12.61 -3.27
C ALA A 131 -0.87 11.69 -2.38
N ASP A 132 -1.19 10.51 -2.87
CA ASP A 132 -1.91 9.46 -2.14
C ASP A 132 -1.07 8.18 -2.05
N PRO A 133 -0.03 8.12 -1.19
CA PRO A 133 0.85 6.96 -1.10
C PRO A 133 0.17 5.74 -0.47
N ILE A 134 -0.94 5.91 0.23
CA ILE A 134 -1.75 4.84 0.81
C ILE A 134 -3.18 4.99 0.33
N ARG A 135 -3.78 3.88 -0.09
CA ARG A 135 -5.18 3.76 -0.46
C ARG A 135 -5.82 2.55 0.24
N ARG A 136 -7.11 2.63 0.55
CA ARG A 136 -7.93 1.48 0.97
C ARG A 136 -8.94 1.20 -0.13
N LEU A 137 -8.77 0.13 -0.86
CA LEU A 137 -9.58 -0.19 -2.03
C LEU A 137 -10.71 -1.14 -1.65
N ASN A 138 -11.91 -0.83 -2.07
CA ASN A 138 -13.01 -1.79 -2.02
C ASN A 138 -12.89 -2.84 -3.15
N MET A 139 -13.78 -3.82 -3.16
CA MET A 139 -13.77 -4.90 -4.15
C MET A 139 -14.01 -4.45 -5.59
N MET A 140 -14.47 -3.21 -5.81
CA MET A 140 -14.61 -2.58 -7.11
C MET A 140 -13.37 -1.77 -7.50
N GLY A 141 -12.40 -1.63 -6.59
CA GLY A 141 -11.17 -0.87 -6.79
C GLY A 141 -11.28 0.62 -6.50
N SER A 142 -12.40 1.08 -5.96
CA SER A 142 -12.55 2.47 -5.52
C SER A 142 -11.81 2.70 -4.23
N ASP A 143 -11.06 3.80 -4.13
CA ASP A 143 -10.41 4.22 -2.89
C ASP A 143 -11.46 4.74 -1.90
N ILE A 144 -11.54 4.09 -0.75
CA ILE A 144 -12.46 4.41 0.34
C ILE A 144 -11.74 4.89 1.60
N LEU A 145 -10.43 5.13 1.51
CA LEU A 145 -9.64 5.60 2.66
C LEU A 145 -10.14 6.98 3.09
N ILE A 146 -10.48 7.10 4.37
CA ILE A 146 -10.90 8.37 4.97
C ILE A 146 -9.66 9.21 5.29
N ARG A 147 -9.70 10.49 4.97
CA ARG A 147 -8.58 11.43 5.14
C ARG A 147 -9.05 12.69 5.89
N ASN A 148 -9.55 12.49 7.12
CA ASN A 148 -10.06 13.55 8.00
C ASN A 148 -9.01 14.11 8.96
N GLY A 149 -7.77 13.60 8.93
CA GLY A 149 -6.66 14.08 9.73
C GLY A 149 -6.23 15.51 9.34
N GLU A 150 -5.62 16.25 10.27
CA GLU A 150 -5.04 17.58 9.99
C GLU A 150 -3.89 17.51 8.98
N TRP A 151 -3.24 16.37 8.91
CA TRP A 151 -2.07 16.12 8.06
C TRP A 151 -2.39 15.04 7.03
N HIS A 152 -1.85 15.21 5.84
CA HIS A 152 -1.95 14.19 4.80
C HIS A 152 -1.28 12.88 5.24
N ILE A 153 -1.80 11.74 4.80
CA ILE A 153 -1.30 10.40 5.11
C ILE A 153 -0.08 10.09 4.22
N ILE A 154 1.02 10.81 4.43
CA ILE A 154 2.22 10.76 3.58
C ILE A 154 3.52 10.52 4.35
N GLY A 155 3.45 10.35 5.66
CA GLY A 155 4.64 10.25 6.51
C GLY A 155 5.40 11.58 6.60
N ASP A 156 6.73 11.53 6.51
CA ASP A 156 7.58 12.73 6.51
C ASP A 156 7.58 13.41 5.15
N ILE A 157 7.48 14.74 5.14
CA ILE A 157 7.43 15.58 3.93
C ILE A 157 8.75 16.32 3.63
N TYR A 158 9.81 16.02 4.37
CA TYR A 158 11.05 16.77 4.30
C TYR A 158 11.71 16.67 2.92
N TRP A 159 12.00 17.83 2.36
CA TRP A 159 12.64 18.01 1.06
C TRP A 159 13.91 18.85 1.21
N GLY A 160 14.88 18.37 1.95
CA GLY A 160 16.09 19.15 2.26
C GLY A 160 17.31 18.79 1.42
N ASP A 161 18.22 19.76 1.27
CA ASP A 161 19.45 19.67 0.47
C ASP A 161 20.69 19.28 1.28
N GLY A 162 20.56 18.97 2.55
CA GLY A 162 21.73 18.85 3.44
C GLY A 162 21.85 17.51 4.16
N GLY A 163 22.80 16.69 3.77
CA GLY A 163 23.45 15.68 4.59
C GLY A 163 22.56 14.65 5.30
N GLY A 164 21.49 14.21 4.67
CA GLY A 164 20.53 13.27 5.21
C GLY A 164 19.61 12.72 4.13
N TYR A 165 18.44 12.25 4.53
CA TYR A 165 17.42 11.81 3.59
C TYR A 165 16.79 13.02 2.90
N SER A 166 16.76 12.99 1.59
CA SER A 166 16.09 14.01 0.77
C SER A 166 14.75 13.46 0.27
N GLY A 167 13.76 14.34 0.12
CA GLY A 167 12.43 13.99 -0.35
C GLY A 167 11.48 13.49 0.76
N PRO A 168 10.26 13.10 0.40
CA PRO A 168 9.24 12.62 1.32
C PRO A 168 9.53 11.19 1.78
N SER A 169 8.69 10.69 2.70
CA SER A 169 8.60 9.27 2.99
C SER A 169 8.21 8.49 1.74
N LEU A 170 8.78 7.29 1.61
CA LEU A 170 8.40 6.32 0.60
C LEU A 170 7.80 5.10 1.30
N ILE A 171 6.47 5.07 1.35
CA ILE A 171 5.74 3.98 1.99
C ILE A 171 5.81 2.76 1.06
N THR A 172 6.56 1.78 1.47
CA THR A 172 6.87 0.58 0.66
C THR A 172 6.12 -0.65 1.08
N ASP A 173 5.57 -0.64 2.30
CA ASP A 173 4.79 -1.74 2.83
C ASP A 173 3.78 -1.22 3.86
N ILE A 174 2.73 -1.99 4.11
CA ILE A 174 1.61 -1.60 4.95
C ILE A 174 0.97 -2.84 5.58
N THR A 175 0.52 -2.70 6.83
CA THR A 175 -0.33 -3.66 7.52
C THR A 175 -1.48 -2.93 8.22
N ALA A 176 -2.56 -3.62 8.55
CA ALA A 176 -3.69 -3.05 9.27
C ALA A 176 -4.20 -4.02 10.33
N PHE A 177 -4.47 -3.52 11.53
CA PHE A 177 -5.06 -4.29 12.62
C PHE A 177 -6.58 -4.44 12.47
N ASP A 178 -7.16 -5.35 13.24
CA ASP A 178 -8.61 -5.60 13.21
C ASP A 178 -9.47 -4.41 13.71
N ASN A 179 -8.86 -3.38 14.25
CA ASN A 179 -9.52 -2.13 14.67
C ASN A 179 -9.29 -0.97 13.69
N ASP A 180 -9.04 -1.27 12.41
CA ASP A 180 -8.82 -0.30 11.34
C ASP A 180 -7.63 0.67 11.55
N VAL A 181 -6.78 0.42 12.55
CA VAL A 181 -5.48 1.10 12.65
C VAL A 181 -4.54 0.49 11.64
N TYR A 182 -3.98 1.31 10.76
CA TYR A 182 -3.03 0.84 9.76
C TYR A 182 -1.66 1.49 9.93
N VAL A 183 -0.63 0.74 9.57
CA VAL A 183 0.76 1.15 9.77
C VAL A 183 1.53 1.04 8.47
N GLY A 184 2.04 2.16 8.00
CA GLY A 184 2.90 2.24 6.83
C GLY A 184 4.38 2.23 7.20
N LEU A 185 5.20 1.52 6.44
CA LEU A 185 6.64 1.44 6.56
C LEU A 185 7.34 2.34 5.54
N ASP A 186 8.06 3.37 6.02
CA ASP A 186 9.01 4.15 5.21
C ASP A 186 10.36 3.44 5.18
N LYS A 187 10.67 2.80 4.07
CA LYS A 187 11.93 2.10 3.85
C LYS A 187 13.14 3.04 3.86
N VAL A 188 12.97 4.28 3.40
CA VAL A 188 14.09 5.24 3.24
C VAL A 188 14.60 5.72 4.59
N ARG A 189 13.69 6.03 5.52
CA ARG A 189 14.03 6.54 6.85
C ARG A 189 13.95 5.49 7.95
N GLY A 190 13.49 4.28 7.62
CA GLY A 190 13.26 3.23 8.62
C GLY A 190 12.18 3.62 9.63
N ARG A 191 11.17 4.39 9.22
CA ARG A 191 10.10 4.85 10.11
C ARG A 191 8.79 4.15 9.86
N LEU A 192 8.06 3.95 10.93
CA LEU A 192 6.70 3.44 10.90
C LEU A 192 5.75 4.58 11.28
N PHE A 193 4.65 4.68 10.54
CA PHE A 193 3.60 5.67 10.75
C PHE A 193 2.28 4.95 10.94
N ALA A 194 1.66 5.10 12.13
CA ALA A 194 0.36 4.52 12.45
C ALA A 194 -0.74 5.59 12.34
N TYR A 195 -1.83 5.21 11.71
CA TYR A 195 -3.00 6.04 11.50
C TYR A 195 -4.27 5.30 11.94
N ASP A 196 -5.26 6.03 12.40
CA ASP A 196 -6.60 5.50 12.67
C ASP A 196 -7.46 5.41 11.38
N ASP A 197 -8.69 4.91 11.52
CA ASP A 197 -9.68 4.78 10.46
C ASP A 197 -10.08 6.12 9.82
N GLN A 198 -9.84 7.24 10.51
CA GLN A 198 -10.09 8.60 10.01
C GLN A 198 -8.89 9.22 9.31
N GLY A 199 -7.74 8.53 9.27
CA GLY A 199 -6.49 9.03 8.71
C GLY A 199 -5.74 9.99 9.63
N ARG A 200 -6.03 9.98 10.94
CA ARG A 200 -5.27 10.74 11.92
C ARG A 200 -4.05 9.95 12.38
N MET A 201 -2.89 10.61 12.38
CA MET A 201 -1.66 9.96 12.84
C MET A 201 -1.70 9.78 14.35
N LEU A 202 -1.62 8.53 14.79
CA LEU A 202 -1.59 8.15 16.20
C LEU A 202 -0.18 8.25 16.78
N PHE A 203 0.78 7.70 16.07
CA PHE A 203 2.20 7.74 16.45
C PHE A 203 3.11 7.43 15.26
N ALA A 204 4.38 7.81 15.41
CA ALA A 204 5.44 7.42 14.49
C ALA A 204 6.71 7.08 15.30
N PHE A 205 7.42 6.03 14.89
CA PHE A 205 8.64 5.60 15.54
C PHE A 205 9.59 4.91 14.54
N GLY A 206 10.77 4.48 15.04
CA GLY A 206 11.80 3.88 14.23
C GLY A 206 12.78 4.92 13.66
N GLY A 207 13.69 4.45 12.85
CA GLY A 207 14.74 5.24 12.20
C GLY A 207 15.82 4.35 11.61
N ASN A 208 16.73 4.94 10.84
CA ASN A 208 17.88 4.22 10.33
C ASN A 208 19.07 4.31 11.32
N GLY A 209 19.66 3.20 11.65
CA GLY A 209 20.81 3.14 12.56
C GLY A 209 21.07 1.76 13.13
N ASN A 210 21.95 1.72 14.15
CA ASN A 210 22.36 0.49 14.83
C ASN A 210 21.85 0.42 16.29
N MET A 211 20.93 1.30 16.67
CA MET A 211 20.32 1.28 18.00
C MET A 211 19.10 0.36 18.01
N ASP A 212 18.71 -0.11 19.20
CA ASP A 212 17.46 -0.86 19.36
C ASP A 212 16.28 -0.02 18.87
N GLY A 213 15.38 -0.63 18.09
CA GLY A 213 14.26 0.04 17.46
C GLY A 213 14.59 0.81 16.17
N TYR A 214 15.84 0.71 15.68
CA TYR A 214 16.29 1.25 14.40
C TYR A 214 16.59 0.13 13.42
N PHE A 215 16.62 0.47 12.13
CA PHE A 215 16.81 -0.48 11.04
C PHE A 215 17.99 -0.08 10.16
N LYS A 216 18.56 -1.05 9.46
CA LYS A 216 19.55 -0.80 8.40
C LYS A 216 18.91 -0.77 7.03
N LEU A 217 18.01 -1.71 6.75
CA LEU A 217 17.24 -1.79 5.51
C LEU A 217 15.92 -2.51 5.77
N PRO A 218 14.93 -1.84 6.37
CA PRO A 218 13.63 -2.45 6.59
C PRO A 218 12.93 -2.68 5.24
N SER A 219 12.34 -3.85 5.06
CA SER A 219 11.84 -4.30 3.75
C SER A 219 10.39 -4.77 3.77
N ALA A 220 9.88 -5.17 4.92
CA ALA A 220 8.49 -5.60 5.07
C ALA A 220 7.99 -5.34 6.49
N ILE A 221 6.68 -5.14 6.62
CA ILE A 221 5.95 -5.03 7.88
C ILE A 221 4.75 -5.97 7.86
N ASP A 222 4.47 -6.57 9.01
CA ASP A 222 3.24 -7.33 9.28
C ASP A 222 2.92 -7.22 10.77
N HIS A 223 1.85 -7.86 11.24
CA HIS A 223 1.49 -7.84 12.65
C HIS A 223 1.03 -9.21 13.16
N MET A 224 1.03 -9.36 14.48
CA MET A 224 0.46 -10.50 15.18
C MET A 224 -0.25 -9.97 16.44
N GLY A 225 -1.57 -9.90 16.39
CA GLY A 225 -2.33 -9.11 17.35
C GLY A 225 -1.91 -7.64 17.24
N TYR A 226 -1.51 -7.02 18.33
CA TYR A 226 -0.98 -5.64 18.31
C TYR A 226 0.55 -5.56 18.28
N ASP A 227 1.25 -6.68 18.17
CA ASP A 227 2.70 -6.69 17.94
C ASP A 227 3.00 -6.43 16.46
N LEU A 228 3.86 -5.45 16.18
CA LEU A 228 4.34 -5.17 14.83
C LEU A 228 5.62 -5.97 14.56
N LEU A 229 5.68 -6.58 13.39
CA LEU A 229 6.79 -7.38 12.91
C LEU A 229 7.45 -6.67 11.74
N VAL A 230 8.73 -6.33 11.85
CA VAL A 230 9.47 -5.62 10.79
C VAL A 230 10.67 -6.46 10.38
N LEU A 231 10.74 -6.79 9.10
CA LEU A 231 11.85 -7.52 8.52
C LEU A 231 12.96 -6.54 8.09
N ASP A 232 14.15 -6.71 8.65
CA ASP A 232 15.35 -6.00 8.20
C ASP A 232 16.19 -6.92 7.30
N GLN A 233 16.22 -6.57 6.03
CA GLN A 233 16.91 -7.37 5.01
C GLN A 233 18.43 -7.33 5.17
N GLN A 234 19.00 -6.22 5.63
CA GLN A 234 20.45 -6.09 5.78
C GLN A 234 20.96 -6.81 7.03
N ASP A 235 20.20 -6.77 8.12
CA ASP A 235 20.55 -7.47 9.35
C ASP A 235 20.09 -8.93 9.37
N ASN A 236 19.31 -9.38 8.38
CA ASN A 236 18.68 -10.69 8.34
C ASN A 236 17.91 -10.98 9.65
N SER A 237 17.20 -9.99 10.16
CA SER A 237 16.52 -10.04 11.44
C SER A 237 15.05 -9.69 11.30
N LEU A 238 14.24 -10.20 12.21
CA LEU A 238 12.85 -9.84 12.42
C LEU A 238 12.74 -9.11 13.75
N ALA A 239 12.47 -7.81 13.70
CA ALA A 239 12.21 -7.00 14.88
C ALA A 239 10.72 -7.11 15.26
N ILE A 240 10.44 -7.33 16.54
CA ILE A 240 9.09 -7.39 17.10
C ILE A 240 8.91 -6.20 18.03
N PHE A 241 7.92 -5.37 17.77
CA PHE A 241 7.56 -4.21 18.58
C PHE A 241 6.24 -4.48 19.30
N THR A 242 6.33 -4.71 20.61
CA THR A 242 5.16 -4.87 21.47
C THR A 242 4.72 -3.49 21.97
N PRO A 243 3.41 -3.20 22.00
CA PRO A 243 2.90 -1.93 22.50
C PRO A 243 3.35 -1.65 23.93
N THR A 244 3.83 -0.43 24.18
CA THR A 244 4.02 0.08 25.55
C THR A 244 2.67 0.21 26.26
N GLU A 245 2.67 0.47 27.58
CA GLU A 245 1.41 0.73 28.32
C GLU A 245 0.61 1.88 27.67
N PHE A 246 1.29 2.94 27.23
CA PHE A 246 0.63 4.02 26.50
C PHE A 246 0.03 3.55 25.15
N GLY A 247 0.76 2.75 24.39
CA GLY A 247 0.26 2.18 23.13
C GLY A 247 -0.97 1.27 23.34
N LYS A 248 -0.98 0.49 24.43
CA LYS A 248 -2.15 -0.33 24.80
C LYS A 248 -3.39 0.52 25.10
N TYR A 249 -3.23 1.65 25.79
CA TYR A 249 -4.35 2.56 26.02
C TYR A 249 -4.90 3.18 24.73
N ILE A 250 -4.03 3.52 23.78
CA ILE A 250 -4.48 4.01 22.45
C ILE A 250 -5.33 2.94 21.76
N TYR A 251 -4.85 1.70 21.67
CA TYR A 251 -5.61 0.62 21.02
C TYR A 251 -6.90 0.32 21.77
N GLN A 252 -6.86 0.26 23.10
CA GLN A 252 -8.04 0.07 23.93
C GLN A 252 -9.09 1.16 23.71
N ALA A 253 -8.67 2.43 23.65
CA ALA A 253 -9.59 3.54 23.40
C ALA A 253 -10.26 3.44 22.04
N ILE A 254 -9.52 3.03 21.01
CA ILE A 254 -10.06 2.81 19.66
C ILE A 254 -11.03 1.63 19.65
N ASP A 255 -10.67 0.50 20.25
CA ASP A 255 -11.52 -0.70 20.34
C ASP A 255 -12.85 -0.37 21.06
N GLN A 256 -12.79 0.36 22.18
CA GLN A 256 -13.96 0.79 22.92
C GLN A 256 -14.83 1.77 22.11
N PHE A 257 -14.21 2.70 21.39
CA PHE A 257 -14.93 3.61 20.51
C PHE A 257 -15.70 2.87 19.42
N GLN A 258 -15.07 1.92 18.76
CA GLN A 258 -15.69 1.10 17.72
C GLN A 258 -16.79 0.17 18.26
N ALA A 259 -16.63 -0.31 19.50
CA ALA A 259 -17.67 -1.06 20.21
C ALA A 259 -18.86 -0.20 20.66
N GLY A 260 -18.78 1.13 20.52
CA GLY A 260 -19.80 2.08 20.99
C GLY A 260 -19.71 2.42 22.47
N GLU A 261 -18.64 2.04 23.14
CA GLU A 261 -18.34 2.29 24.55
C GLU A 261 -17.65 3.67 24.70
N TYR A 262 -18.37 4.73 24.33
CA TYR A 262 -17.77 6.07 24.19
C TYR A 262 -17.28 6.70 25.51
N ALA A 263 -17.91 6.36 26.64
CA ALA A 263 -17.50 6.88 27.94
C ALA A 263 -16.17 6.22 28.36
N GLU A 264 -16.08 4.93 28.27
CA GLU A 264 -14.88 4.12 28.56
C GLU A 264 -13.72 4.50 27.61
N SER A 265 -14.02 4.67 26.33
CA SER A 265 -13.04 5.18 25.36
C SER A 265 -12.49 6.54 25.78
N GLY A 266 -13.36 7.47 26.20
CA GLY A 266 -12.94 8.78 26.68
C GLY A 266 -12.05 8.74 27.92
N ASP A 267 -12.23 7.74 28.79
CA ASP A 267 -11.40 7.53 29.99
C ASP A 267 -10.03 6.88 29.63
N SER A 268 -9.96 6.15 28.51
CA SER A 268 -8.75 5.49 28.02
C SER A 268 -7.83 6.43 27.23
N TRP A 269 -8.37 7.52 26.65
CA TRP A 269 -7.61 8.58 25.99
C TRP A 269 -6.96 9.53 26.99
#